data_96ac4a7d7f1821363942859e493ed86d
#
_entry.id   96ac4a7d7f1821363942859e493ed86d
#
_cell.length_a   1.000
_cell.length_b   1.000
_cell.length_c   1.000
_cell.angle_alpha   90.00
_cell.angle_beta   90.00
_cell.angle_gamma   90.00
#
_symmetry.space_group_name_H-M   'P 1'
#
loop_
_entity.id
_entity.type
_entity.pdbx_description
1 polymer ?
#
loop_
_entity_poly.entity_id
_entity_poly.type
_entity_poly.pdbx_seq_one_letter_code
_entity_poly.pdbx_strand_id
1 'polypeptide(L)'
;MSNLLNRQRASDAPPDLQGLSRTQARDQVIEQFMEGELSQGELLKKLRIDVLGVKQDAFATLVKVSRKTISDVENDNGNYSVNTINQIFRPFDLVLKLGYR
;
A
#
# COMPACT_ATOMS: atom_id res chain seq x y z
N MET A 1 23.21 15.98 -5.64
CA MET A 1 22.95 15.66 -5.40
C MET A 1 22.83 15.53 -5.01
N SER A 2 22.82 15.20 -5.06
CA SER A 2 22.50 14.72 -4.75
C SER A 2 22.38 14.27 -4.48
N ASN A 3 22.36 14.07 -4.41
CA ASN A 3 22.09 13.37 -4.11
C ASN A 3 22.41 12.91 -3.91
N LEU A 4 22.54 12.74 -4.37
CA LEU A 4 22.87 12.12 -4.09
C LEU A 4 23.18 11.95 -3.34
N LEU A 5 23.28 11.87 -2.93
CA LEU A 5 23.42 11.49 -2.16
C LEU A 5 22.90 11.07 -1.53
N ASN A 6 22.49 11.11 -1.37
CA ASN A 6 21.78 10.44 -0.89
C ASN A 6 21.51 9.18 -1.18
N ARG A 7 21.93 8.57 -1.65
CA ARG A 7 21.76 7.39 -2.14
C ARG A 7 22.25 6.31 -1.36
N GLN A 8 22.96 6.44 -0.47
CA GLN A 8 23.38 5.41 0.30
C GLN A 8 22.36 4.80 1.07
N ARG A 9 21.29 5.49 1.30
CA ARG A 9 20.27 4.93 2.00
C ARG A 9 19.54 3.93 1.30
N ALA A 10 19.74 3.74 0.04
CA ALA A 10 19.09 2.74 -0.77
C ALA A 10 19.37 1.34 -0.25
N SER A 11 20.47 1.15 0.45
CA SER A 11 20.79 -0.17 0.97
C SER A 11 19.82 -0.66 2.03
N ASP A 12 19.02 0.23 2.60
CA ASP A 12 18.04 -0.16 3.59
C ASP A 12 16.70 -0.55 3.01
N ALA A 13 16.53 -0.39 1.71
CA ALA A 13 15.27 -0.71 1.04
C ALA A 13 15.28 -2.15 0.54
N PRO A 14 14.09 -2.77 0.35
CA PRO A 14 14.01 -4.04 -0.34
C PRO A 14 14.66 -3.92 -1.72
N PRO A 15 15.23 -5.00 -2.28
CA PRO A 15 15.95 -4.91 -3.56
C PRO A 15 15.15 -4.27 -4.69
N ASP A 16 13.88 -4.55 -4.78
CA ASP A 16 13.03 -4.00 -5.84
C ASP A 16 12.67 -2.53 -5.63
N LEU A 17 12.95 -2.00 -4.44
CA LEU A 17 12.70 -0.61 -4.12
C LEU A 17 13.99 0.17 -3.89
N GLN A 18 15.11 -0.43 -4.24
CA GLN A 18 16.40 0.21 -4.04
C GLN A 18 16.46 1.52 -4.80
N GLY A 19 16.86 2.58 -4.14
CA GLY A 19 16.92 3.90 -4.76
C GLY A 19 15.62 4.70 -4.67
N LEU A 20 14.54 4.11 -4.15
CA LEU A 20 13.26 4.80 -4.03
C LEU A 20 12.96 5.12 -2.56
N SER A 21 12.36 6.28 -2.32
CA SER A 21 11.79 6.57 -1.01
C SER A 21 10.47 5.79 -0.90
N ARG A 22 9.92 5.69 0.32
CA ARG A 22 8.63 5.05 0.51
C ARG A 22 7.54 5.79 -0.24
N THR A 23 7.61 7.12 -0.29
CA THR A 23 6.63 7.91 -1.03
C THR A 23 6.71 7.62 -2.52
N GLN A 24 7.91 7.51 -3.08
CA GLN A 24 8.07 7.16 -4.48
C GLN A 24 7.58 5.75 -4.78
N ALA A 25 7.86 4.80 -3.89
CA ALA A 25 7.38 3.43 -4.05
C ALA A 25 5.86 3.38 -4.01
N ARG A 26 5.26 4.12 -3.07
CA ARG A 26 3.81 4.23 -2.98
C ARG A 26 3.22 4.79 -4.27
N ASP A 27 3.81 5.86 -4.78
CA ASP A 27 3.29 6.54 -5.95
C ASP A 27 3.37 5.64 -7.19
N GLN A 28 4.42 4.82 -7.31
CA GLN A 28 4.51 3.87 -8.40
C GLN A 28 3.40 2.83 -8.36
N VAL A 29 3.10 2.30 -7.17
CA VAL A 29 2.05 1.31 -7.01
C VAL A 29 0.69 1.92 -7.31
N ILE A 30 0.46 3.15 -6.84
CA ILE A 30 -0.80 3.85 -7.10
C ILE A 30 -0.96 4.10 -8.60
N GLU A 31 0.12 4.44 -9.29
CA GLU A 31 0.06 4.65 -10.74
C GLU A 31 -0.37 3.37 -11.45
N GLN A 32 0.16 2.22 -11.07
CA GLN A 32 -0.25 0.95 -11.63
C GLN A 32 -1.75 0.71 -11.42
N PHE A 33 -2.24 1.05 -10.23
CA PHE A 33 -3.66 0.90 -9.93
C PHE A 33 -4.50 1.84 -10.80
N MET A 34 -4.07 3.09 -10.95
CA MET A 34 -4.81 4.07 -11.74
C MET A 34 -4.84 3.69 -13.23
N GLU A 35 -3.85 2.95 -13.69
CA GLU A 35 -3.80 2.46 -15.06
C GLU A 35 -4.58 1.16 -15.25
N GLY A 36 -5.24 0.69 -14.21
CA GLY A 36 -6.06 -0.51 -14.29
C GLY A 36 -5.30 -1.82 -14.22
N GLU A 37 -4.04 -1.79 -13.82
CA GLU A 37 -3.21 -2.99 -13.75
C GLU A 37 -3.41 -3.79 -12.47
N LEU A 38 -4.04 -3.21 -11.47
CA LEU A 38 -4.22 -3.84 -10.17
C LEU A 38 -5.66 -3.71 -9.70
N SER A 39 -6.18 -4.73 -9.05
CA SER A 39 -7.43 -4.62 -8.33
C SER A 39 -7.19 -3.88 -7.02
N GLN A 40 -8.26 -3.52 -6.33
CA GLN A 40 -8.15 -2.85 -5.03
C GLN A 40 -7.39 -3.73 -4.04
N GLY A 41 -7.65 -5.05 -4.04
CA GLY A 41 -6.95 -5.96 -3.14
C GLY A 41 -5.48 -6.09 -3.48
N GLU A 42 -5.16 -6.16 -4.77
CA GLU A 42 -3.78 -6.21 -5.22
C GLU A 42 -3.05 -4.93 -4.86
N LEU A 43 -3.72 -3.79 -4.97
CA LEU A 43 -3.17 -2.52 -4.54
C LEU A 43 -2.77 -2.57 -3.07
N LEU A 44 -3.67 -3.02 -2.21
CA LEU A 44 -3.38 -3.09 -0.78
C LEU A 44 -2.21 -4.01 -0.50
N LYS A 45 -2.19 -5.18 -1.13
CA LYS A 45 -1.11 -6.15 -0.91
C LYS A 45 0.24 -5.56 -1.31
N LYS A 46 0.31 -4.91 -2.47
CA LYS A 46 1.57 -4.32 -2.92
C LYS A 46 2.00 -3.17 -2.00
N LEU A 47 1.07 -2.35 -1.56
CA LEU A 47 1.41 -1.27 -0.62
C LEU A 47 1.94 -1.84 0.70
N ARG A 48 1.30 -2.89 1.21
CA ARG A 48 1.74 -3.50 2.45
C ARG A 48 3.13 -4.10 2.33
N ILE A 49 3.39 -4.83 1.26
CA ILE A 49 4.65 -5.55 1.08
C ILE A 49 5.76 -4.61 0.58
N ASP A 50 5.48 -3.87 -0.48
CA ASP A 50 6.54 -3.12 -1.18
C ASP A 50 6.85 -1.78 -0.51
N VAL A 51 5.88 -1.19 0.17
CA VAL A 51 6.10 0.11 0.80
C VAL A 51 6.41 -0.04 2.29
N LEU A 52 5.63 -0.84 3.02
CA LEU A 52 5.82 -1.00 4.46
C LEU A 52 6.69 -2.20 4.81
N GLY A 53 6.68 -3.24 4.00
CA GLY A 53 7.47 -4.43 4.27
C GLY A 53 7.01 -5.22 5.48
N VAL A 54 5.71 -5.24 5.76
CA VAL A 54 5.18 -5.92 6.94
C VAL A 54 4.24 -7.04 6.55
N LYS A 55 4.08 -8.01 7.45
CA LYS A 55 3.15 -9.12 7.27
C LYS A 55 1.73 -8.68 7.59
N GLN A 56 0.77 -9.50 7.20
CA GLN A 56 -0.64 -9.19 7.44
C GLN A 56 -0.96 -8.96 8.91
N ASP A 57 -0.39 -9.76 9.82
CA ASP A 57 -0.65 -9.60 11.25
C ASP A 57 -0.23 -8.22 11.74
N ALA A 58 0.97 -7.80 11.38
CA ALA A 58 1.49 -6.51 11.81
C ALA A 58 0.66 -5.36 11.20
N PHE A 59 0.28 -5.51 9.95
CA PHE A 59 -0.51 -4.48 9.28
C PHE A 59 -1.91 -4.39 9.90
N ALA A 60 -2.52 -5.54 10.19
CA ALA A 60 -3.83 -5.57 10.84
C ALA A 60 -3.80 -4.83 12.18
N THR A 61 -2.75 -5.06 12.98
CA THR A 61 -2.57 -4.34 14.23
C THR A 61 -2.41 -2.83 14.00
N LEU A 62 -1.64 -2.47 12.99
CA LEU A 62 -1.40 -1.06 12.68
C LEU A 62 -2.69 -0.33 12.35
N VAL A 63 -3.56 -0.93 11.54
CA VAL A 63 -4.80 -0.28 11.11
C VAL A 63 -6.00 -0.68 11.95
N LYS A 64 -5.78 -1.48 13.00
CA LYS A 64 -6.81 -1.83 13.99
C LYS A 64 -8.00 -2.59 13.41
N VAL A 65 -7.71 -3.56 12.57
CA VAL A 65 -8.72 -4.50 12.09
C VAL A 65 -8.17 -5.91 12.28
N SER A 66 -9.01 -6.92 12.05
CA SER A 66 -8.54 -8.30 12.18
C SER A 66 -7.67 -8.69 10.98
N ARG A 67 -6.81 -9.68 11.19
CA ARG A 67 -6.01 -10.22 10.10
C ARG A 67 -6.92 -10.80 9.01
N LYS A 68 -8.04 -11.41 9.40
CA LYS A 68 -8.98 -11.95 8.44
C LYS A 68 -9.52 -10.85 7.52
N THR A 69 -9.80 -9.68 8.08
CA THR A 69 -10.26 -8.55 7.28
C THR A 69 -9.21 -8.16 6.25
N ILE A 70 -7.94 -8.07 6.66
CA ILE A 70 -6.86 -7.76 5.74
C ILE A 70 -6.77 -8.81 4.62
N SER A 71 -6.81 -10.08 4.99
CA SER A 71 -6.73 -11.17 4.03
C SER A 71 -7.89 -11.11 3.03
N ASP A 72 -9.10 -10.87 3.52
CA ASP A 72 -10.27 -10.78 2.65
C ASP A 72 -10.15 -9.62 1.68
N VAL A 73 -9.75 -8.45 2.17
CA VAL A 73 -9.62 -7.27 1.31
C VAL A 73 -8.54 -7.49 0.27
N GLU A 74 -7.40 -8.06 0.65
CA GLU A 74 -6.31 -8.32 -0.31
C GLU A 74 -6.70 -9.33 -1.38
N ASN A 75 -7.64 -10.21 -1.07
CA ASN A 75 -8.13 -11.20 -2.02
C ASN A 75 -9.40 -10.76 -2.75
N ASP A 76 -9.79 -9.52 -2.59
CA ASP A 76 -10.99 -8.95 -3.18
C ASP A 76 -12.25 -9.71 -2.77
N ASN A 77 -12.26 -10.21 -1.54
CA ASN A 77 -13.38 -10.96 -0.97
C ASN A 77 -14.14 -10.13 0.05
N GLY A 78 -15.41 -10.47 0.24
CA GLY A 78 -16.23 -9.86 1.27
C GLY A 78 -16.75 -8.48 0.87
N ASN A 79 -17.64 -7.98 1.73
CA ASN A 79 -18.22 -6.66 1.55
C ASN A 79 -17.91 -5.85 2.79
N TYR A 80 -16.97 -4.95 2.68
CA TYR A 80 -16.59 -4.10 3.80
C TYR A 80 -17.05 -2.68 3.57
N SER A 81 -17.42 -1.99 4.64
CA SER A 81 -17.91 -0.63 4.54
C SER A 81 -16.82 0.32 4.04
N VAL A 82 -17.24 1.45 3.50
CA VAL A 82 -16.31 2.49 3.06
C VAL A 82 -15.43 2.92 4.23
N ASN A 83 -16.00 3.00 5.44
CA ASN A 83 -15.22 3.39 6.62
C ASN A 83 -14.11 2.39 6.91
N THR A 84 -14.39 1.09 6.81
CA THR A 84 -13.37 0.06 7.03
C THR A 84 -12.27 0.14 5.96
N ILE A 85 -12.66 0.29 4.71
CA ILE A 85 -11.69 0.42 3.61
C ILE A 85 -10.82 1.65 3.82
N ASN A 86 -11.42 2.78 4.17
CA ASN A 86 -10.66 4.00 4.40
C ASN A 86 -9.70 3.87 5.59
N GLN A 87 -10.12 3.13 6.63
CA GLN A 87 -9.25 2.87 7.78
C GLN A 87 -8.02 2.07 7.37
N ILE A 88 -8.20 1.07 6.50
CA ILE A 88 -7.12 0.21 6.04
C ILE A 88 -6.14 0.97 5.14
N PHE A 89 -6.64 1.86 4.28
CA PHE A 89 -5.79 2.59 3.34
C PHE A 89 -5.22 3.89 3.89
N ARG A 90 -5.63 4.28 5.10
CA ARG A 90 -5.15 5.54 5.71
C ARG A 90 -3.63 5.67 5.81
N PRO A 91 -2.86 4.61 6.15
CA PRO A 91 -1.41 4.75 6.22
C PRO A 91 -0.75 5.18 4.93
N PHE A 92 -1.45 5.03 3.80
CA PHE A 92 -0.92 5.39 2.49
C PHE A 92 -1.51 6.70 1.97
N ASP A 93 -2.26 7.41 2.81
CA ASP A 93 -2.94 8.66 2.44
C ASP A 93 -3.94 8.47 1.30
N LEU A 94 -4.54 7.29 1.24
CA LEU A 94 -5.57 6.98 0.24
C LEU A 94 -6.94 6.97 0.89
N VAL A 95 -7.92 7.38 0.10
CA VAL A 95 -9.31 7.40 0.57
C VAL A 95 -10.22 7.00 -0.59
N LEU A 96 -11.25 6.24 -0.28
CA LEU A 96 -12.25 5.86 -1.26
C LEU A 96 -13.28 6.97 -1.35
N LYS A 97 -13.48 7.50 -2.55
CA LYS A 97 -14.41 8.59 -2.79
C LYS A 97 -15.37 8.25 -3.91
N LEU A 98 -16.57 8.81 -3.83
CA LEU A 98 -17.54 8.72 -4.88
C LEU A 98 -17.15 9.70 -5.99
N GLY A 99 -17.28 9.25 -7.23
CA GLY A 99 -16.99 10.10 -8.37
C GLY A 99 -17.83 9.69 -9.57
N TYR A 100 -17.70 10.46 -10.64
CA TYR A 100 -18.39 10.12 -11.88
C TYR A 100 -17.64 9.01 -12.59
N ARG A 101 -18.36 8.26 -13.38
CA ARG A 101 -17.79 7.20 -14.19
C ARG A 101 -17.43 7.70 -15.57
#